data_e1b0449ab49d7344611e7d1a4e0b665c
#
_entry.id   e1b0449ab49d7344611e7d1a4e0b665c
#
_cell.length_a   1.000
_cell.length_b   1.000
_cell.length_c   1.000
_cell.angle_alpha   90.00
_cell.angle_beta   90.00
_cell.angle_gamma   90.00
#
_symmetry.space_group_name_H-M   'P 1'
#
loop_
_entity.id
_entity.type
_entity.pdbx_description
1 polymer ?
#
loop_
_entity_poly.entity_id
_entity_poly.type
_entity_poly.pdbx_seq_one_letter_code
_entity_poly.pdbx_strand_id
1 'polypeptide(L)'
;SYIGDSDVGSGVNIGCGTITVNYDGKVKHRTTIGDGAFVGCNSNLVAPVTVGNYSYVGAGSTITKNVPDKALAVGRSKQIVKENWVTDDTFKKK
;
A
#
# COMPACT_ATOMS: atom_id res chain seq x y z
N SER A 1 -1.21 -12.23 -0.37
CA SER A 1 -0.69 -11.14 0.49
C SER A 1 0.52 -11.61 1.27
N TYR A 2 1.45 -10.73 1.48
CA TYR A 2 2.56 -10.98 2.41
C TYR A 2 2.44 -10.03 3.59
N ILE A 3 2.23 -10.58 4.78
CA ILE A 3 2.06 -9.81 6.01
C ILE A 3 3.18 -10.22 6.99
N GLY A 4 4.30 -9.52 6.92
CA GLY A 4 5.44 -9.78 7.81
C GLY A 4 5.54 -8.73 8.91
N ASP A 5 6.01 -9.12 10.09
CA ASP A 5 6.29 -8.22 11.22
C ASP A 5 5.17 -7.21 11.47
N SER A 6 3.94 -7.71 11.64
CA SER A 6 2.75 -6.86 11.77
C SER A 6 1.88 -7.25 12.95
N ASP A 7 1.26 -6.24 13.55
CA ASP A 7 0.20 -6.42 14.55
C ASP A 7 -1.12 -6.01 13.89
N VAL A 8 -2.03 -6.96 13.73
CA VAL A 8 -3.28 -6.75 13.02
C VAL A 8 -4.44 -6.87 14.01
N GLY A 9 -5.28 -5.84 14.07
CA GLY A 9 -6.43 -5.81 14.96
C GLY A 9 -7.56 -6.72 14.52
N SER A 10 -8.71 -6.55 15.16
CA SER A 10 -9.92 -7.34 14.89
C SER A 10 -10.75 -6.74 13.75
N GLY A 11 -11.40 -7.60 12.97
CA GLY A 11 -12.32 -7.14 11.92
C GLY A 11 -11.65 -6.42 10.78
N VAL A 12 -10.37 -6.68 10.55
CA VAL A 12 -9.60 -6.03 9.49
C VAL A 12 -9.85 -6.75 8.16
N ASN A 13 -10.08 -5.97 7.11
CA ASN A 13 -10.09 -6.48 5.74
C ASN A 13 -8.80 -6.10 5.04
N ILE A 14 -8.05 -7.11 4.60
CA ILE A 14 -6.82 -6.89 3.84
C ILE A 14 -7.04 -7.47 2.46
N GLY A 15 -7.00 -6.62 1.44
CA GLY A 15 -7.17 -7.03 0.05
C GLY A 15 -6.01 -7.93 -0.43
N CYS A 16 -6.30 -8.76 -1.41
CA CYS A 16 -5.28 -9.64 -1.97
C CYS A 16 -4.15 -8.82 -2.61
N GLY A 17 -2.94 -9.36 -2.58
CA GLY A 17 -1.76 -8.67 -3.12
C GLY A 17 -1.22 -7.58 -2.22
N THR A 18 -1.76 -7.40 -1.02
CA THR A 18 -1.22 -6.45 -0.05
C THR A 18 0.09 -6.98 0.53
N ILE A 19 1.06 -6.10 0.66
CA ILE A 19 2.38 -6.43 1.17
C ILE A 19 2.75 -5.45 2.28
N THR A 20 3.26 -5.98 3.39
CA THR A 20 3.91 -5.15 4.41
C THR A 20 5.41 -5.16 4.13
N VAL A 21 5.95 -4.00 3.80
CA VAL A 21 7.38 -3.85 3.54
C VAL A 21 8.07 -3.64 4.88
N ASN A 22 8.66 -4.70 5.41
CA ASN A 22 9.12 -4.73 6.80
C ASN A 22 10.63 -4.57 6.97
N TYR A 23 11.40 -4.59 5.89
CA TYR A 23 12.86 -4.59 5.97
C TYR A 23 13.43 -3.49 5.06
N ASP A 24 14.29 -2.65 5.61
CA ASP A 24 14.88 -1.53 4.88
C ASP A 24 16.32 -1.82 4.41
N GLY A 25 16.77 -3.08 4.51
CA GLY A 25 18.13 -3.47 4.18
C GLY A 25 19.06 -3.54 5.39
N LYS A 26 18.64 -3.03 6.54
CA LYS A 26 19.42 -3.04 7.78
C LYS A 26 18.63 -3.55 8.97
N VAL A 27 17.40 -3.05 9.16
CA VAL A 27 16.56 -3.33 10.33
C VAL A 27 15.17 -3.69 9.86
N LYS A 28 14.57 -4.67 10.52
CA LYS A 28 13.15 -4.98 10.32
C LYS A 28 12.29 -4.01 11.13
N HIS A 29 11.23 -3.53 10.52
CA HIS A 29 10.28 -2.63 11.15
C HIS A 29 8.90 -3.28 11.20
N ARG A 30 8.07 -2.81 12.13
CA ARG A 30 6.73 -3.37 12.30
C ARG A 30 5.66 -2.45 11.73
N THR A 31 4.59 -3.07 11.25
CA THR A 31 3.38 -2.38 10.81
C THR A 31 2.27 -2.69 11.81
N THR A 32 1.51 -1.68 12.20
CA THR A 32 0.35 -1.85 13.07
C THR A 32 -0.90 -1.49 12.28
N ILE A 33 -1.88 -2.40 12.27
CA ILE A 33 -3.16 -2.18 11.60
C ILE A 33 -4.25 -2.25 12.67
N GLY A 34 -4.98 -1.15 12.84
CA GLY A 34 -6.01 -1.03 13.86
C GLY A 34 -7.27 -1.84 13.56
N ASP A 35 -8.17 -1.87 14.53
CA ASP A 35 -9.42 -2.62 14.44
C ASP A 35 -10.31 -2.06 13.32
N GLY A 36 -10.94 -2.93 12.56
CA GLY A 36 -11.91 -2.55 11.54
C GLY A 36 -11.34 -1.82 10.35
N ALA A 37 -10.02 -1.76 10.20
CA ALA A 37 -9.39 -1.08 9.07
C ALA A 37 -9.64 -1.86 7.77
N PHE A 38 -9.70 -1.14 6.67
CA PHE A 38 -9.85 -1.71 5.34
C PHE A 38 -8.61 -1.35 4.51
N VAL A 39 -7.87 -2.35 4.08
CA VAL A 39 -6.69 -2.16 3.23
C VAL A 39 -7.01 -2.68 1.84
N GLY A 40 -7.04 -1.79 0.86
CA GLY A 40 -7.37 -2.14 -0.51
C GLY A 40 -6.36 -3.09 -1.14
N CYS A 41 -6.79 -3.80 -2.18
CA CYS A 41 -5.96 -4.79 -2.89
C CYS A 41 -4.68 -4.15 -3.42
N ASN A 42 -3.61 -4.93 -3.45
CA ASN A 42 -2.31 -4.52 -4.01
C ASN A 42 -1.71 -3.28 -3.35
N SER A 43 -2.00 -3.06 -2.08
CA SER A 43 -1.39 -1.97 -1.32
C SER A 43 -0.05 -2.40 -0.76
N ASN A 44 0.86 -1.43 -0.62
CA ASN A 44 2.15 -1.65 0.02
C ASN A 44 2.21 -0.78 1.27
N LEU A 45 2.35 -1.40 2.43
CA LEU A 45 2.48 -0.70 3.69
C LEU A 45 3.96 -0.71 4.09
N VAL A 46 4.59 0.44 4.04
CA VAL A 46 6.03 0.56 4.28
C VAL A 46 6.25 0.84 5.76
N ALA A 47 6.72 -0.17 6.48
CA ALA A 47 6.98 -0.08 7.92
C ALA A 47 8.19 0.83 8.22
N PRO A 48 8.20 1.51 9.37
CA PRO A 48 7.17 1.48 10.39
C PRO A 48 5.98 2.37 10.01
N VAL A 49 4.78 1.82 10.10
CA VAL A 49 3.57 2.58 9.81
C VAL A 49 2.42 2.05 10.66
N THR A 50 1.54 2.94 11.08
CA THR A 50 0.32 2.59 11.78
C THR A 50 -0.88 2.98 10.93
N VAL A 51 -1.72 1.99 10.63
CA VAL A 51 -3.01 2.20 9.96
C VAL A 51 -4.07 2.22 11.05
N GLY A 52 -4.72 3.36 11.25
CA GLY A 52 -5.61 3.58 12.38
C GLY A 52 -6.89 2.75 12.32
N ASN A 53 -7.62 2.76 13.45
CA ASN A 53 -8.87 2.02 13.57
C ASN A 53 -9.91 2.56 12.59
N TYR A 54 -10.61 1.66 11.92
CA TYR A 54 -11.69 1.99 10.97
C TYR A 54 -11.25 2.92 9.83
N SER A 55 -9.96 2.95 9.54
CA SER A 55 -9.43 3.71 8.41
C SER A 55 -9.53 2.91 7.12
N TYR A 56 -9.40 3.60 5.99
CA TYR A 56 -9.43 3.00 4.67
C TYR A 56 -8.15 3.33 3.92
N VAL A 57 -7.56 2.32 3.30
CA VAL A 57 -6.43 2.50 2.38
C VAL A 57 -6.92 2.15 0.99
N GLY A 58 -6.83 3.08 0.06
CA GLY A 58 -7.26 2.85 -1.32
C GLY A 58 -6.42 1.79 -2.02
N ALA A 59 -7.06 0.99 -2.88
CA ALA A 59 -6.37 -0.08 -3.61
C ALA A 59 -5.18 0.46 -4.40
N GLY A 60 -4.09 -0.30 -4.44
CA GLY A 60 -2.89 0.07 -5.19
C GLY A 60 -2.08 1.19 -4.56
N SER A 61 -2.34 1.51 -3.30
CA SER A 61 -1.62 2.59 -2.60
C SER A 61 -0.30 2.11 -2.02
N THR A 62 0.66 3.04 -1.93
CA THR A 62 1.88 2.84 -1.16
C THR A 62 1.84 3.81 0.02
N ILE A 63 1.76 3.26 1.22
CA ILE A 63 1.57 4.03 2.45
C ILE A 63 2.88 4.08 3.22
N THR A 64 3.41 5.28 3.38
CA THR A 64 4.68 5.53 4.06
C THR A 64 4.52 6.35 5.34
N LYS A 65 3.34 6.91 5.56
CA LYS A 65 3.02 7.73 6.74
C LYS A 65 1.84 7.13 7.47
N ASN A 66 1.79 7.37 8.77
CA ASN A 66 0.68 6.87 9.59
C ASN A 66 -0.67 7.39 9.08
N VAL A 67 -1.67 6.53 9.15
CA VAL A 67 -3.03 6.84 8.76
C VAL A 67 -3.86 6.99 10.04
N PRO A 68 -4.41 8.17 10.32
CA PRO A 68 -5.25 8.37 11.50
C PRO A 68 -6.50 7.50 11.49
N ASP A 69 -7.09 7.31 12.66
CA ASP A 69 -8.36 6.59 12.77
C ASP A 69 -9.43 7.23 11.88
N LYS A 70 -10.21 6.39 11.23
CA LYS A 70 -11.32 6.80 10.37
C LYS A 70 -10.92 7.65 9.15
N ALA A 71 -9.64 7.71 8.83
CA ALA A 71 -9.15 8.47 7.67
C ALA A 71 -9.15 7.60 6.41
N LEU A 72 -9.18 8.25 5.27
CA LEU A 72 -8.93 7.63 3.97
C LEU A 72 -7.53 8.03 3.52
N ALA A 73 -6.70 7.04 3.25
CA ALA A 73 -5.36 7.29 2.72
C ALA A 73 -5.27 6.74 1.30
N VAL A 74 -4.78 7.55 0.38
CA VAL A 74 -4.55 7.15 -1.00
C VAL A 74 -3.15 7.62 -1.38
N GLY A 75 -2.25 6.67 -1.54
CA GLY A 75 -0.86 6.94 -1.86
C GLY A 75 -0.51 6.39 -3.24
N ARG A 76 -1.14 6.90 -4.29
CA ARG A 76 -0.90 6.47 -5.66
C ARG A 76 -0.94 7.66 -6.61
N SER A 77 -0.21 7.53 -7.71
CA SER A 77 -0.20 8.56 -8.74
C SER A 77 -1.51 8.59 -9.51
N LYS A 78 -1.90 9.79 -9.94
CA LYS A 78 -3.04 9.94 -10.82
C LYS A 78 -2.71 9.28 -12.16
N GLN A 79 -3.67 8.57 -12.75
CA GLN A 79 -3.48 7.95 -14.04
C GLN A 79 -3.24 9.02 -15.11
N ILE A 80 -2.23 8.79 -15.92
CA ILE A 80 -1.92 9.64 -17.08
C ILE A 80 -1.96 8.75 -18.31
N VAL A 81 -2.69 9.19 -19.34
CA VAL A 81 -2.77 8.48 -20.60
C VAL A 81 -2.11 9.36 -21.67
N LYS A 82 -1.12 8.81 -22.35
CA LYS A 82 -0.44 9.48 -23.47
C LYS A 82 -0.80 8.75 -24.73
N GLU A 83 -1.70 9.32 -25.51
CA GLU A 83 -2.17 8.71 -26.75
C GLU A 83 -1.08 8.72 -27.79
N ASN A 84 -1.07 7.71 -28.66
CA ASN A 84 -0.11 7.57 -29.76
C ASN A 84 1.36 7.59 -29.31
N TRP A 85 1.61 7.16 -28.07
CA TRP A 85 2.96 7.14 -27.53
C TRP A 85 3.81 6.02 -28.13
N VAL A 86 3.17 4.89 -28.43
CA VAL A 86 3.86 3.73 -29.01
C VAL A 86 3.96 3.93 -30.52
N THR A 87 5.16 3.90 -31.05
CA THR A 87 5.44 4.03 -32.49
C THR A 87 6.36 2.91 -32.94
N ASP A 88 6.59 2.77 -34.23
CA ASP A 88 7.54 1.79 -34.75
C ASP A 88 8.93 1.98 -34.14
N ASP A 89 9.33 3.23 -33.91
CA ASP A 89 10.63 3.54 -33.33
C ASP A 89 10.72 3.08 -31.87
N THR A 90 9.60 3.06 -31.15
CA THR A 90 9.56 2.58 -29.77
C THR A 90 10.05 1.14 -29.68
N PHE A 91 9.68 0.30 -30.62
CA PHE A 91 10.10 -1.10 -30.66
C PHE A 91 11.51 -1.28 -31.17
N LYS A 92 12.00 -0.37 -31.97
CA LYS A 92 13.35 -0.46 -32.58
C LYS A 92 14.46 -0.07 -31.61
N LYS A 93 14.13 0.64 -30.54
CA LYS A 93 15.10 1.17 -29.57
C LYS A 93 15.37 0.22 -28.41
N LYS A 94 15.38 -1.02 -28.63
CA LYS A 94 15.66 -2.00 -27.57
C LYS A 94 17.14 -2.25 -27.37
#